data_1c97635b2585ae12f87e3787470e1652
#
_entry.id   1c97635b2585ae12f87e3787470e1652
#
_cell.length_a   1.000
_cell.length_b   1.000
_cell.length_c   1.000
_cell.angle_alpha   90.00
_cell.angle_beta   90.00
_cell.angle_gamma   90.00
#
_symmetry.space_group_name_H-M   'P 1'
#
loop_
_entity.id
_entity.type
_entity.pdbx_description
1 polymer ?
#
loop_
_entity_poly.entity_id
_entity_poly.type
_entity_poly.pdbx_seq_one_letter_code
_entity_poly.pdbx_strand_id
1 'polypeptide(L)'
;MNRSYYFNYIEEKLNTLSYRIQKRAKLNLLDLNIYSESFFAQLMNNLLGYNLKNVNTAKQNTEGIDLIDNQNKVIIQVSSTCSKQKIEKSLSKAILKNYSDFYFKFIAISGEATKLKAQIFQNPYDVNFSPANDIYDIKSLLDIILNMPIEKQQILYEFFKNELGDSGDTVKMDTNLAAIINILARMDLTDKIDSPEINSFKILKKIEYNKLSPVQPIIEDYKIYSSKLNEKYKEFDKQGVNKSFSVLSVIRKQYIKLLSENVESYKLFYTIIDNLIELIRNSKNYIEIPYDELDVCVSILVVDAFIRCKIFENPEGYNYVIT
;
A
#
# COMPACT_ATOMS: atom_id res chain seq x y z
N MET A 1 -19.50 14.97 1.14
CA MET A 1 -18.53 15.99 1.61
C MET A 1 -17.18 15.32 1.79
N ASN A 2 -16.08 15.94 1.33
CA ASN A 2 -14.72 15.35 1.44
C ASN A 2 -14.31 15.07 2.89
N ARG A 3 -14.71 15.94 3.84
CA ARG A 3 -14.46 15.72 5.27
C ARG A 3 -15.01 14.39 5.78
N SER A 4 -16.24 14.05 5.43
CA SER A 4 -16.86 12.77 5.80
C SER A 4 -16.14 11.58 5.13
N TYR A 5 -15.71 11.74 3.88
CA TYR A 5 -14.97 10.70 3.16
C TYR A 5 -13.61 10.41 3.82
N TYR A 6 -12.82 11.45 4.13
CA TYR A 6 -11.53 11.29 4.79
C TYR A 6 -11.68 10.68 6.18
N PHE A 7 -12.63 11.19 6.97
CA PHE A 7 -12.86 10.70 8.32
C PHE A 7 -13.29 9.23 8.34
N ASN A 8 -14.26 8.84 7.52
CA ASN A 8 -14.77 7.45 7.47
C ASN A 8 -13.65 6.47 7.08
N TYR A 9 -12.80 6.84 6.13
CA TYR A 9 -11.66 6.01 5.75
C TYR A 9 -10.68 5.83 6.91
N ILE A 10 -10.30 6.92 7.57
CA ILE A 10 -9.36 6.90 8.72
C ILE A 10 -9.96 6.07 9.87
N GLU A 11 -11.23 6.30 10.18
CA GLU A 11 -11.97 5.56 11.21
C GLU A 11 -11.97 4.06 10.96
N GLU A 12 -12.34 3.64 9.76
CA GLU A 12 -12.34 2.22 9.35
C GLU A 12 -10.96 1.58 9.52
N LYS A 13 -9.91 2.25 9.01
CA LYS A 13 -8.54 1.72 9.06
C LYS A 13 -8.00 1.64 10.49
N LEU A 14 -8.24 2.67 11.30
CA LEU A 14 -7.76 2.72 12.68
C LEU A 14 -8.48 1.67 13.56
N ASN A 15 -9.79 1.51 13.40
CA ASN A 15 -10.56 0.47 14.09
C ASN A 15 -10.13 -0.93 13.65
N THR A 16 -9.90 -1.15 12.36
CA THR A 16 -9.43 -2.43 11.82
C THR A 16 -8.04 -2.78 12.39
N LEU A 17 -7.10 -1.83 12.42
CA LEU A 17 -5.78 -2.02 13.00
C LEU A 17 -5.87 -2.41 14.47
N SER A 18 -6.64 -1.65 15.27
CA SER A 18 -6.90 -1.90 16.68
C SER A 18 -7.44 -3.32 16.92
N TYR A 19 -8.47 -3.70 16.19
CA TYR A 19 -9.09 -5.03 16.31
C TYR A 19 -8.11 -6.15 15.95
N ARG A 20 -7.35 -5.99 14.86
CA ARG A 20 -6.35 -6.98 14.44
C ARG A 20 -5.27 -7.15 15.50
N ILE A 21 -4.73 -6.07 16.05
CA ILE A 21 -3.72 -6.11 17.12
C ILE A 21 -4.29 -6.83 18.36
N GLN A 22 -5.51 -6.50 18.77
CA GLN A 22 -6.18 -7.15 19.90
C GLN A 22 -6.34 -8.67 19.70
N LYS A 23 -6.73 -9.11 18.52
CA LYS A 23 -6.92 -10.54 18.22
C LYS A 23 -5.58 -11.27 18.10
N ARG A 24 -4.60 -10.68 17.42
CA ARG A 24 -3.27 -11.28 17.21
C ARG A 24 -2.48 -11.37 18.50
N ALA A 25 -2.59 -10.41 19.41
CA ALA A 25 -1.97 -10.47 20.73
C ALA A 25 -2.42 -11.71 21.54
N LYS A 26 -3.69 -12.12 21.42
CA LYS A 26 -4.21 -13.35 22.04
C LYS A 26 -3.63 -14.64 21.43
N LEU A 27 -3.05 -14.56 20.24
CA LEU A 27 -2.37 -15.65 19.52
C LEU A 27 -0.84 -15.58 19.67
N ASN A 28 -0.31 -14.69 20.50
CA ASN A 28 1.12 -14.38 20.64
C ASN A 28 1.81 -13.92 19.33
N LEU A 29 1.06 -13.35 18.39
CA LEU A 29 1.58 -12.78 17.14
C LEU A 29 1.81 -11.28 17.37
N LEU A 30 3.03 -10.89 17.72
CA LEU A 30 3.39 -9.54 18.18
C LEU A 30 4.01 -8.65 17.12
N ASP A 31 4.18 -9.12 15.90
CA ASP A 31 4.77 -8.40 14.78
C ASP A 31 4.06 -7.05 14.49
N LEU A 32 2.72 -7.03 14.51
CA LEU A 32 1.96 -5.80 14.35
C LEU A 32 2.18 -4.78 15.47
N ASN A 33 2.54 -5.22 16.67
CA ASN A 33 2.83 -4.28 17.77
C ASN A 33 4.10 -3.47 17.48
N ILE A 34 5.13 -4.13 16.92
CA ILE A 34 6.41 -3.48 16.56
C ILE A 34 6.18 -2.43 15.45
N TYR A 35 5.45 -2.80 14.39
CA TYR A 35 5.14 -1.87 13.30
C TYR A 35 4.22 -0.74 13.75
N SER A 36 3.30 -1.01 14.71
CA SER A 36 2.38 0.01 15.20
C SER A 36 3.08 1.11 15.99
N GLU A 37 4.20 0.87 16.65
CA GLU A 37 4.97 1.93 17.30
C GLU A 37 5.39 3.03 16.31
N SER A 38 5.96 2.64 15.16
CA SER A 38 6.34 3.60 14.11
C SER A 38 5.13 4.29 13.47
N PHE A 39 4.04 3.56 13.26
CA PHE A 39 2.78 4.11 12.78
C PHE A 39 2.23 5.18 13.75
N PHE A 40 2.15 4.87 15.05
CA PHE A 40 1.65 5.82 16.06
C PHE A 40 2.59 7.00 16.27
N ALA A 41 3.91 6.82 16.09
CA ALA A 41 4.84 7.95 16.08
C ALA A 41 4.47 8.97 14.99
N GLN A 42 4.30 8.52 13.76
CA GLN A 42 3.93 9.40 12.65
C GLN A 42 2.51 9.97 12.80
N LEU A 43 1.56 9.17 13.27
CA LEU A 43 0.20 9.62 13.57
C LEU A 43 0.22 10.78 14.57
N MET A 44 0.90 10.62 15.70
CA MET A 44 0.97 11.68 16.74
C MET A 44 1.74 12.91 16.26
N ASN A 45 2.76 12.74 15.42
CA ASN A 45 3.46 13.86 14.79
C ASN A 45 2.50 14.68 13.91
N ASN A 46 1.66 14.03 13.12
CA ASN A 46 0.66 14.70 12.28
C ASN A 46 -0.48 15.31 13.10
N LEU A 47 -0.91 14.67 14.21
CA LEU A 47 -2.01 15.12 15.03
C LEU A 47 -1.64 16.31 15.93
N LEU A 48 -0.49 16.21 16.60
CA LEU A 48 -0.11 17.11 17.69
C LEU A 48 1.15 17.95 17.37
N GLY A 49 1.74 17.78 16.21
CA GLY A 49 2.92 18.55 15.78
C GLY A 49 4.21 18.15 16.51
N TYR A 50 4.29 16.91 17.00
CA TYR A 50 5.50 16.39 17.63
C TYR A 50 6.56 15.99 16.59
N ASN A 51 7.77 15.69 17.06
CA ASN A 51 8.87 15.09 16.29
C ASN A 51 9.32 13.79 16.96
N LEU A 52 8.36 12.89 17.18
CA LEU A 52 8.56 11.60 17.84
C LEU A 52 9.40 10.68 16.97
N LYS A 53 10.32 9.97 17.62
CA LYS A 53 11.15 8.90 17.04
C LYS A 53 10.91 7.62 17.82
N ASN A 54 10.90 6.48 17.14
CA ASN A 54 10.84 5.18 17.78
C ASN A 54 12.20 4.86 18.39
N VAL A 55 12.24 4.63 19.70
CA VAL A 55 13.46 4.36 20.47
C VAL A 55 13.99 2.96 20.18
N ASN A 56 13.10 2.02 19.88
CA ASN A 56 13.44 0.60 19.67
C ASN A 56 14.20 0.36 18.35
N THR A 57 14.18 1.29 17.41
CA THR A 57 14.98 1.22 16.16
C THR A 57 16.46 1.52 16.38
N ALA A 58 16.82 2.28 17.42
CA ALA A 58 18.19 2.70 17.73
C ALA A 58 18.88 1.84 18.81
N LYS A 59 18.12 1.29 19.76
CA LYS A 59 18.60 0.37 20.79
C LYS A 59 17.51 -0.65 21.08
N GLN A 60 17.74 -1.91 20.77
CA GLN A 60 16.80 -2.99 21.13
C GLN A 60 16.49 -2.96 22.63
N ASN A 61 15.17 -2.88 22.97
CA ASN A 61 14.62 -3.00 24.32
C ASN A 61 14.94 -1.84 25.29
N THR A 62 14.64 -0.60 24.93
CA THR A 62 14.53 0.46 25.94
C THR A 62 13.22 0.26 26.71
N GLU A 63 13.31 -0.43 27.86
CA GLU A 63 12.14 -0.80 28.65
C GLU A 63 11.33 0.44 29.11
N GLY A 64 10.08 0.56 28.67
CA GLY A 64 9.09 1.49 29.22
C GLY A 64 8.87 2.78 28.44
N ILE A 65 9.61 3.01 27.37
CA ILE A 65 9.41 4.13 26.44
C ILE A 65 9.52 3.57 25.02
N ASP A 66 8.50 3.78 24.19
CA ASP A 66 8.53 3.36 22.79
C ASP A 66 8.89 4.54 21.87
N LEU A 67 8.38 5.73 22.17
CA LEU A 67 8.56 6.93 21.37
C LEU A 67 9.09 8.09 22.19
N ILE A 68 9.97 8.90 21.61
CA ILE A 68 10.55 10.07 22.26
C ILE A 68 10.62 11.27 21.31
N ASP A 69 10.27 12.45 21.85
CA ASP A 69 10.52 13.77 21.28
C ASP A 69 11.33 14.60 22.28
N ASN A 70 12.62 14.75 22.03
CA ASN A 70 13.52 15.50 22.92
C ASN A 70 13.26 17.02 22.87
N GLN A 71 12.75 17.52 21.75
CA GLN A 71 12.52 18.95 21.55
C GLN A 71 11.31 19.41 22.37
N ASN A 72 10.21 18.67 22.29
CA ASN A 72 8.98 18.95 23.02
C ASN A 72 8.93 18.28 24.40
N LYS A 73 9.99 17.56 24.78
CA LYS A 73 10.08 16.80 26.04
C LYS A 73 8.89 15.87 26.24
N VAL A 74 8.56 15.06 25.23
CA VAL A 74 7.46 14.11 25.25
C VAL A 74 8.01 12.70 25.12
N ILE A 75 7.52 11.81 25.97
CA ILE A 75 7.75 10.36 25.88
C ILE A 75 6.41 9.64 25.82
N ILE A 76 6.31 8.63 24.97
CA ILE A 76 5.06 7.89 24.75
C ILE A 76 5.31 6.39 24.89
N GLN A 77 4.42 5.73 25.66
CA GLN A 77 4.27 4.29 25.65
C GLN A 77 3.08 3.89 24.79
N VAL A 78 3.30 3.05 23.80
CA VAL A 78 2.26 2.46 22.95
C VAL A 78 1.95 1.05 23.42
N SER A 79 0.69 0.69 23.64
CA SER A 79 0.34 -0.62 24.19
C SER A 79 -0.96 -1.18 23.65
N SER A 80 -0.96 -2.49 23.37
CA SER A 80 -2.17 -3.26 23.12
C SER A 80 -2.97 -3.57 24.39
N THR A 81 -2.42 -3.26 25.58
CA THR A 81 -3.08 -3.50 26.87
C THR A 81 -3.50 -2.18 27.48
N CYS A 82 -4.82 -1.97 27.63
CA CYS A 82 -5.43 -0.80 28.24
C CYS A 82 -5.80 -1.12 29.69
N SER A 83 -4.85 -0.97 30.63
CA SER A 83 -5.09 -1.23 32.06
C SER A 83 -4.28 -0.32 32.96
N LYS A 84 -4.80 -0.07 34.18
CA LYS A 84 -4.08 0.71 35.22
C LYS A 84 -2.71 0.11 35.52
N GLN A 85 -2.65 -1.20 35.71
CA GLN A 85 -1.40 -1.92 36.00
C GLN A 85 -0.35 -1.73 34.90
N LYS A 86 -0.76 -1.72 33.61
CA LYS A 86 0.17 -1.51 32.50
C LYS A 86 0.76 -0.11 32.52
N ILE A 87 -0.06 0.91 32.79
CA ILE A 87 0.38 2.31 32.87
C ILE A 87 1.32 2.49 34.08
N GLU A 88 0.96 2.01 35.26
CA GLU A 88 1.79 2.08 36.46
C GLU A 88 3.11 1.32 36.30
N LYS A 89 3.08 0.14 35.65
CA LYS A 89 4.29 -0.61 35.31
C LYS A 89 5.21 0.20 34.38
N SER A 90 4.65 0.98 33.44
CA SER A 90 5.45 1.84 32.59
C SER A 90 6.01 3.02 33.36
N LEU A 91 5.21 3.69 34.18
CA LEU A 91 5.63 4.82 35.05
C LEU A 91 6.67 4.42 36.13
N SER A 92 6.71 3.15 36.54
CA SER A 92 7.67 2.65 37.52
C SER A 92 9.01 2.17 36.92
N LYS A 93 9.24 2.32 35.61
CA LYS A 93 10.49 1.94 34.97
C LYS A 93 11.63 2.88 35.37
N ALA A 94 12.76 2.32 35.79
CA ALA A 94 13.90 3.07 36.30
C ALA A 94 14.47 4.12 35.32
N ILE A 95 14.32 3.89 34.03
CA ILE A 95 14.75 4.82 32.99
C ILE A 95 14.03 6.18 33.09
N LEU A 96 12.79 6.22 33.61
CA LEU A 96 12.02 7.44 33.74
C LEU A 96 12.60 8.44 34.74
N LYS A 97 13.53 7.99 35.58
CA LYS A 97 14.33 8.89 36.42
C LYS A 97 15.07 9.97 35.64
N ASN A 98 15.44 9.67 34.40
CA ASN A 98 16.15 10.58 33.51
C ASN A 98 15.22 11.50 32.71
N TYR A 99 13.90 11.38 32.91
CA TYR A 99 12.86 12.06 32.14
C TYR A 99 11.84 12.76 33.04
N SER A 100 12.24 13.17 34.25
CA SER A 100 11.33 13.84 35.21
C SER A 100 10.73 15.14 34.69
N ASP A 101 11.43 15.81 33.76
CA ASP A 101 10.95 17.04 33.10
C ASP A 101 10.20 16.81 31.79
N PHE A 102 9.98 15.53 31.42
CA PHE A 102 9.20 15.15 30.24
C PHE A 102 7.73 14.90 30.56
N TYR A 103 6.88 15.05 29.54
CA TYR A 103 5.47 14.68 29.57
C TYR A 103 5.33 13.24 29.14
N PHE A 104 4.88 12.39 30.05
CA PHE A 104 4.57 10.99 29.72
C PHE A 104 3.17 10.89 29.13
N LYS A 105 3.05 10.20 28.01
CA LYS A 105 1.76 9.90 27.38
C LYS A 105 1.62 8.41 27.14
N PHE A 106 0.38 7.94 27.16
CA PHE A 106 0.06 6.55 26.95
C PHE A 106 -0.95 6.38 25.82
N ILE A 107 -0.63 5.55 24.84
CA ILE A 107 -1.55 5.21 23.74
C ILE A 107 -2.02 3.77 23.92
N ALA A 108 -3.31 3.59 24.20
CA ALA A 108 -3.98 2.30 24.21
C ALA A 108 -4.47 1.98 22.78
N ILE A 109 -3.79 1.07 22.10
CA ILE A 109 -4.20 0.63 20.75
C ILE A 109 -5.53 -0.13 20.79
N SER A 110 -5.80 -0.88 21.86
CA SER A 110 -7.04 -1.62 22.04
C SER A 110 -7.64 -1.36 23.42
N GLY A 111 -8.97 -1.40 23.50
CA GLY A 111 -9.71 -1.11 24.72
C GLY A 111 -10.06 0.37 24.86
N GLU A 112 -10.94 0.68 25.83
CA GLU A 112 -11.41 2.02 26.12
C GLU A 112 -10.72 2.58 27.35
N ALA A 113 -10.20 3.81 27.25
CA ALA A 113 -9.48 4.46 28.31
C ALA A 113 -10.37 5.36 29.21
N THR A 114 -11.65 5.50 28.94
CA THR A 114 -12.56 6.44 29.62
C THR A 114 -12.49 6.32 31.14
N LYS A 115 -12.52 5.08 31.66
CA LYS A 115 -12.43 4.84 33.10
C LYS A 115 -11.04 5.11 33.66
N LEU A 116 -9.99 4.91 32.87
CA LEU A 116 -8.60 5.15 33.30
C LEU A 116 -8.29 6.64 33.44
N LYS A 117 -8.86 7.47 32.57
CA LYS A 117 -8.66 8.93 32.60
C LYS A 117 -9.10 9.59 33.91
N ALA A 118 -10.00 8.95 34.66
CA ALA A 118 -10.49 9.43 35.97
C ALA A 118 -9.76 8.81 37.18
N GLN A 119 -8.75 7.99 36.94
CA GLN A 119 -8.02 7.29 38.02
C GLN A 119 -6.74 8.02 38.42
N ILE A 120 -6.30 7.74 39.64
CA ILE A 120 -5.00 8.16 40.17
C ILE A 120 -4.00 7.01 39.93
N PHE A 121 -2.80 7.33 39.50
CA PHE A 121 -1.74 6.39 39.18
C PHE A 121 -0.53 6.58 40.08
N GLN A 122 0.17 5.48 40.41
CA GLN A 122 1.48 5.54 41.01
C GLN A 122 2.50 6.05 39.99
N ASN A 123 3.20 7.13 40.35
CA ASN A 123 4.20 7.81 39.52
C ASN A 123 5.47 8.06 40.36
N PRO A 124 6.29 7.03 40.60
CA PRO A 124 7.37 7.12 41.59
C PRO A 124 8.53 8.03 41.19
N TYR A 125 8.57 8.49 39.95
CA TYR A 125 9.62 9.39 39.44
C TYR A 125 9.11 10.79 39.10
N ASP A 126 7.88 11.11 39.49
CA ASP A 126 7.24 12.42 39.32
C ASP A 126 7.32 12.98 37.88
N VAL A 127 7.23 12.08 36.89
CA VAL A 127 7.15 12.47 35.48
C VAL A 127 5.85 13.22 35.24
N ASN A 128 5.85 14.27 34.42
CA ASN A 128 4.63 15.02 34.14
C ASN A 128 3.59 14.10 33.45
N PHE A 129 2.50 13.80 34.16
CA PHE A 129 1.45 12.92 33.67
C PHE A 129 0.07 13.35 34.20
N SER A 130 -0.81 13.72 33.30
CA SER A 130 -2.21 14.04 33.58
C SER A 130 -3.11 12.99 32.92
N PRO A 131 -3.64 12.02 33.66
CA PRO A 131 -4.40 10.89 33.09
C PRO A 131 -5.55 11.32 32.16
N ALA A 132 -6.23 12.42 32.49
CA ALA A 132 -7.33 12.95 31.68
C ALA A 132 -6.89 13.40 30.27
N ASN A 133 -5.65 13.93 30.15
CA ASN A 133 -5.14 14.56 28.94
C ASN A 133 -4.06 13.70 28.22
N ASP A 134 -3.40 12.80 28.95
CA ASP A 134 -2.22 12.09 28.45
C ASP A 134 -2.46 10.60 28.15
N ILE A 135 -3.67 10.10 28.40
CA ILE A 135 -4.07 8.76 27.96
C ILE A 135 -4.92 8.89 26.70
N TYR A 136 -4.47 8.27 25.62
CA TYR A 136 -5.17 8.22 24.35
C TYR A 136 -5.65 6.80 24.08
N ASP A 137 -6.86 6.65 23.60
CA ASP A 137 -7.41 5.44 22.98
C ASP A 137 -7.88 5.79 21.56
N ILE A 138 -8.32 4.79 20.81
CA ILE A 138 -8.77 5.00 19.42
C ILE A 138 -9.87 6.06 19.34
N LYS A 139 -10.81 6.05 20.29
CA LYS A 139 -11.89 7.06 20.35
C LYS A 139 -11.34 8.47 20.51
N SER A 140 -10.40 8.68 21.43
CA SER A 140 -9.79 10.01 21.66
C SER A 140 -9.04 10.52 20.44
N LEU A 141 -8.34 9.62 19.71
CA LEU A 141 -7.65 9.98 18.49
C LEU A 141 -8.64 10.37 17.38
N LEU A 142 -9.73 9.61 17.25
CA LEU A 142 -10.80 9.91 16.28
C LEU A 142 -11.51 11.22 16.62
N ASP A 143 -11.73 11.52 17.91
CA ASP A 143 -12.32 12.82 18.35
C ASP A 143 -11.43 14.00 17.94
N ILE A 144 -10.11 13.87 18.03
CA ILE A 144 -9.16 14.90 17.56
C ILE A 144 -9.27 15.04 16.04
N ILE A 145 -9.24 13.93 15.28
CA ILE A 145 -9.28 13.92 13.82
C ILE A 145 -10.59 14.53 13.30
N LEU A 146 -11.73 14.22 13.94
CA LEU A 146 -13.04 14.72 13.54
C LEU A 146 -13.09 16.26 13.56
N ASN A 147 -12.43 16.88 14.55
CA ASN A 147 -12.43 18.33 14.76
C ASN A 147 -11.29 19.07 14.04
N MET A 148 -10.44 18.37 13.30
CA MET A 148 -9.32 18.99 12.57
C MET A 148 -9.79 19.79 11.34
N PRO A 149 -8.99 20.80 10.90
CA PRO A 149 -9.14 21.41 9.59
C PRO A 149 -9.07 20.37 8.47
N ILE A 150 -9.82 20.61 7.38
CA ILE A 150 -9.94 19.63 6.29
C ILE A 150 -8.60 19.34 5.61
N GLU A 151 -7.73 20.32 5.52
CA GLU A 151 -6.38 20.19 4.95
C GLU A 151 -5.55 19.19 5.75
N LYS A 152 -5.65 19.21 7.07
CA LYS A 152 -4.97 18.24 7.95
C LYS A 152 -5.62 16.85 7.87
N GLN A 153 -6.95 16.79 7.74
CA GLN A 153 -7.63 15.50 7.52
C GLN A 153 -7.21 14.86 6.18
N GLN A 154 -6.99 15.65 5.14
CA GLN A 154 -6.50 15.17 3.87
C GLN A 154 -5.07 14.60 3.99
N ILE A 155 -4.17 15.29 4.68
CA ILE A 155 -2.81 14.78 4.94
C ILE A 155 -2.86 13.45 5.69
N LEU A 156 -3.70 13.36 6.72
CA LEU A 156 -3.90 12.10 7.45
C LEU A 156 -4.49 11.01 6.58
N TYR A 157 -5.47 11.32 5.75
CA TYR A 157 -6.04 10.35 4.80
C TYR A 157 -4.96 9.75 3.90
N GLU A 158 -4.09 10.57 3.31
CA GLU A 158 -2.98 10.08 2.47
C GLU A 158 -1.97 9.26 3.30
N PHE A 159 -1.66 9.67 4.52
CA PHE A 159 -0.84 8.88 5.43
C PHE A 159 -1.46 7.51 5.70
N PHE A 160 -2.74 7.44 6.08
CA PHE A 160 -3.44 6.17 6.33
C PHE A 160 -3.53 5.29 5.09
N LYS A 161 -3.73 5.90 3.92
CA LYS A 161 -3.76 5.18 2.64
C LYS A 161 -2.41 4.55 2.30
N ASN A 162 -1.31 5.24 2.60
CA ASN A 162 0.03 4.73 2.35
C ASN A 162 0.44 3.64 3.34
N GLU A 163 0.09 3.79 4.63
CA GLU A 163 0.50 2.87 5.70
C GLU A 163 -0.45 1.67 5.86
N LEU A 164 -1.76 1.90 5.75
CA LEU A 164 -2.80 0.92 6.05
C LEU A 164 -3.71 0.63 4.84
N GLY A 165 -3.28 1.01 3.64
CA GLY A 165 -4.05 0.79 2.41
C GLY A 165 -4.49 -0.66 2.25
N ASP A 166 -5.55 -0.88 1.46
CA ASP A 166 -6.18 -2.19 1.32
C ASP A 166 -5.19 -3.26 0.84
N SER A 167 -4.96 -4.23 1.70
CA SER A 167 -4.16 -5.43 1.42
C SER A 167 -4.94 -6.53 0.70
N GLY A 168 -6.04 -6.18 0.05
CA GLY A 168 -6.77 -7.09 -0.82
C GLY A 168 -5.98 -7.30 -2.12
N ASP A 169 -5.40 -8.48 -2.32
CA ASP A 169 -4.56 -8.78 -3.49
C ASP A 169 -5.25 -8.46 -4.83
N THR A 170 -6.56 -8.59 -4.91
CA THR A 170 -7.35 -8.28 -6.11
C THR A 170 -7.42 -6.76 -6.36
N VAL A 171 -7.68 -5.95 -5.34
CA VAL A 171 -7.78 -4.48 -5.46
C VAL A 171 -6.41 -3.85 -5.73
N LYS A 172 -5.33 -4.40 -5.15
CA LYS A 172 -3.95 -3.96 -5.46
C LYS A 172 -3.56 -4.27 -6.90
N MET A 173 -3.99 -5.41 -7.44
CA MET A 173 -3.66 -5.83 -8.79
C MET A 173 -4.31 -4.89 -9.82
N ASP A 174 -5.59 -4.59 -9.66
CA ASP A 174 -6.33 -3.68 -10.54
C ASP A 174 -5.81 -2.23 -10.43
N THR A 175 -5.48 -1.81 -9.22
CA THR A 175 -4.85 -0.51 -8.94
C THR A 175 -3.46 -0.38 -9.57
N ASN A 176 -2.66 -1.46 -9.55
CA ASN A 176 -1.35 -1.46 -10.20
C ASN A 176 -1.46 -1.42 -11.72
N LEU A 177 -2.45 -2.08 -12.29
CA LEU A 177 -2.72 -2.01 -13.73
C LEU A 177 -3.09 -0.58 -14.14
N ALA A 178 -4.01 0.09 -13.43
CA ALA A 178 -4.33 1.49 -13.68
C ALA A 178 -3.12 2.42 -13.49
N ALA A 179 -2.28 2.16 -12.49
CA ALA A 179 -1.09 2.96 -12.25
C ALA A 179 -0.06 2.85 -13.39
N ILE A 180 0.19 1.66 -13.91
CA ILE A 180 1.11 1.49 -15.05
C ILE A 180 0.54 2.11 -16.33
N ILE A 181 -0.76 2.06 -16.55
CA ILE A 181 -1.44 2.73 -17.67
C ILE A 181 -1.24 4.24 -17.58
N ASN A 182 -1.44 4.84 -16.41
CA ASN A 182 -1.21 6.27 -16.19
C ASN A 182 0.27 6.69 -16.44
N ILE A 183 1.22 5.77 -16.23
CA ILE A 183 2.62 5.99 -16.57
C ILE A 183 2.82 5.93 -18.10
N LEU A 184 2.25 4.93 -18.77
CA LEU A 184 2.37 4.75 -20.20
C LEU A 184 1.73 5.90 -20.98
N ALA A 185 0.54 6.37 -20.58
CA ALA A 185 -0.16 7.47 -21.23
C ALA A 185 0.61 8.82 -21.20
N ARG A 186 1.57 8.97 -20.26
CA ARG A 186 2.44 10.15 -20.18
C ARG A 186 3.75 10.02 -20.95
N MET A 187 4.00 8.85 -21.55
CA MET A 187 5.22 8.62 -22.33
C MET A 187 5.05 9.20 -23.73
N ASP A 188 6.10 9.83 -24.25
CA ASP A 188 6.18 10.11 -25.67
C ASP A 188 6.45 8.80 -26.43
N LEU A 189 5.41 8.27 -27.05
CA LEU A 189 5.47 7.06 -27.86
C LEU A 189 6.08 7.33 -29.25
N THR A 190 6.29 8.60 -29.63
CA THR A 190 6.85 8.99 -30.94
C THR A 190 8.38 9.02 -30.98
N ASP A 191 9.05 9.02 -29.81
CA ASP A 191 10.50 8.95 -29.73
C ASP A 191 11.05 7.72 -30.47
N LYS A 192 12.09 7.94 -31.30
CA LYS A 192 12.79 6.85 -31.99
C LYS A 192 13.19 5.78 -30.98
N ILE A 193 12.59 4.62 -31.11
CA ILE A 193 12.96 3.46 -30.33
C ILE A 193 14.14 2.82 -31.06
N ASP A 194 15.32 2.86 -30.47
CA ASP A 194 16.41 1.96 -30.86
C ASP A 194 15.88 0.55 -30.59
N SER A 195 15.57 -0.15 -31.68
CA SER A 195 14.93 -1.48 -31.64
C SER A 195 15.88 -2.43 -30.90
N PRO A 196 15.56 -2.90 -29.68
CA PRO A 196 16.30 -4.03 -29.14
C PRO A 196 16.06 -5.20 -30.07
N GLU A 197 17.02 -6.10 -30.17
CA GLU A 197 16.91 -7.36 -30.93
C GLU A 197 15.82 -8.26 -30.32
N ILE A 198 14.56 -7.89 -30.54
CA ILE A 198 13.44 -8.79 -30.31
C ILE A 198 13.52 -9.82 -31.43
N ASN A 199 13.71 -11.09 -31.09
CA ASN A 199 13.79 -12.13 -32.08
C ASN A 199 12.42 -12.32 -32.77
N SER A 200 12.18 -11.52 -33.82
CA SER A 200 10.94 -11.46 -34.57
C SER A 200 10.54 -12.84 -35.10
N PHE A 201 11.48 -13.72 -35.44
CA PHE A 201 11.21 -15.08 -35.91
C PHE A 201 10.50 -15.93 -34.83
N LYS A 202 10.89 -15.80 -33.57
CA LYS A 202 10.24 -16.53 -32.48
C LYS A 202 8.80 -16.03 -32.24
N ILE A 203 8.56 -14.71 -32.35
CA ILE A 203 7.23 -14.13 -32.22
C ILE A 203 6.30 -14.63 -33.32
N LEU A 204 6.75 -14.63 -34.59
CA LEU A 204 5.99 -15.15 -35.71
C LEU A 204 5.60 -16.61 -35.50
N LYS A 205 6.55 -17.46 -35.07
CA LYS A 205 6.28 -18.85 -34.71
C LYS A 205 5.18 -18.98 -33.65
N LYS A 206 5.19 -18.11 -32.64
CA LYS A 206 4.17 -18.13 -31.58
C LYS A 206 2.81 -17.67 -32.08
N ILE A 207 2.76 -16.68 -33.00
CA ILE A 207 1.55 -16.25 -33.70
C ILE A 207 0.93 -17.38 -34.51
N GLU A 208 1.72 -18.05 -35.31
CA GLU A 208 1.27 -19.18 -36.12
C GLU A 208 0.76 -20.34 -35.26
N TYR A 209 1.53 -20.72 -34.23
CA TYR A 209 1.19 -21.81 -33.31
C TYR A 209 -0.16 -21.61 -32.64
N ASN A 210 -0.48 -20.37 -32.26
CA ASN A 210 -1.74 -20.02 -31.61
C ASN A 210 -2.86 -19.55 -32.57
N LYS A 211 -2.66 -19.63 -33.89
CA LYS A 211 -3.62 -19.19 -34.92
C LYS A 211 -4.03 -17.73 -34.76
N LEU A 212 -3.06 -16.86 -34.47
CA LEU A 212 -3.24 -15.43 -34.20
C LEU A 212 -2.97 -14.55 -35.43
N SER A 213 -2.96 -15.09 -36.65
CA SER A 213 -2.74 -14.32 -37.89
C SER A 213 -3.63 -13.09 -38.03
N PRO A 214 -4.92 -13.07 -37.63
CA PRO A 214 -5.76 -11.88 -37.71
C PRO A 214 -5.31 -10.72 -36.81
N VAL A 215 -4.60 -10.98 -35.70
CA VAL A 215 -4.09 -9.97 -34.75
C VAL A 215 -2.58 -9.75 -34.91
N GLN A 216 -1.94 -10.40 -35.87
CA GLN A 216 -0.52 -10.20 -36.18
C GLN A 216 -0.15 -8.71 -36.37
N PRO A 217 -0.90 -7.88 -37.11
CA PRO A 217 -0.56 -6.46 -37.27
C PRO A 217 -0.45 -5.73 -35.92
N ILE A 218 -1.37 -5.98 -34.99
CA ILE A 218 -1.34 -5.37 -33.65
C ILE A 218 -0.08 -5.80 -32.88
N ILE A 219 0.25 -7.10 -32.95
CA ILE A 219 1.45 -7.60 -32.27
C ILE A 219 2.71 -6.98 -32.90
N GLU A 220 2.76 -6.86 -34.21
CA GLU A 220 3.87 -6.25 -34.95
C GLU A 220 4.05 -4.76 -34.61
N ASP A 221 2.95 -4.00 -34.55
CA ASP A 221 2.96 -2.56 -34.28
C ASP A 221 3.41 -2.28 -32.84
N TYR A 222 2.98 -3.07 -31.88
CA TYR A 222 3.24 -2.79 -30.45
C TYR A 222 4.43 -3.54 -29.84
N LYS A 223 4.98 -4.56 -30.49
CA LYS A 223 6.17 -5.28 -29.98
C LYS A 223 7.37 -4.37 -29.74
N ILE A 224 7.50 -3.30 -30.51
CA ILE A 224 8.59 -2.32 -30.42
C ILE A 224 8.64 -1.62 -29.05
N TYR A 225 7.51 -1.56 -28.33
CA TYR A 225 7.42 -0.90 -27.02
C TYR A 225 7.88 -1.78 -25.85
N SER A 226 8.15 -3.07 -26.07
CA SER A 226 8.51 -4.02 -24.99
C SER A 226 9.76 -3.62 -24.21
N SER A 227 10.76 -3.00 -24.86
CA SER A 227 11.97 -2.53 -24.17
C SER A 227 11.69 -1.31 -23.28
N LYS A 228 10.99 -0.29 -23.83
CA LYS A 228 10.57 0.89 -23.05
C LYS A 228 9.69 0.46 -21.86
N LEU A 229 8.78 -0.49 -22.09
CA LEU A 229 7.93 -1.03 -21.03
C LEU A 229 8.75 -1.76 -19.96
N ASN A 230 9.82 -2.47 -20.35
CA ASN A 230 10.71 -3.12 -19.39
C ASN A 230 11.41 -2.12 -18.46
N GLU A 231 11.85 -0.98 -18.98
CA GLU A 231 12.39 0.11 -18.17
C GLU A 231 11.34 0.67 -17.20
N LYS A 232 10.12 0.88 -17.69
CA LYS A 232 9.01 1.34 -16.85
C LYS A 232 8.59 0.32 -15.79
N TYR A 233 8.65 -0.96 -16.08
CA TYR A 233 8.47 -1.99 -15.06
C TYR A 233 9.56 -1.92 -13.98
N LYS A 234 10.82 -1.71 -14.35
CA LYS A 234 11.90 -1.54 -13.36
C LYS A 234 11.69 -0.31 -12.47
N GLU A 235 11.25 0.82 -13.05
CA GLU A 235 10.91 2.03 -12.29
C GLU A 235 9.70 1.80 -11.37
N PHE A 236 8.67 1.11 -11.87
CA PHE A 236 7.45 0.81 -11.16
C PHE A 236 7.70 -0.14 -9.98
N ASP A 237 8.57 -1.12 -10.15
CA ASP A 237 8.95 -2.07 -9.10
C ASP A 237 9.75 -1.40 -7.98
N LYS A 238 10.50 -0.33 -8.26
CA LYS A 238 11.16 0.49 -7.22
C LYS A 238 10.17 1.17 -6.27
N GLN A 239 8.92 1.39 -6.68
CA GLN A 239 7.86 1.98 -5.86
C GLN A 239 7.17 0.96 -4.93
N GLY A 240 7.45 -0.31 -5.08
CA GLY A 240 6.92 -1.41 -4.26
C GLY A 240 7.22 -2.78 -4.86
N VAL A 241 7.32 -3.79 -4.02
CA VAL A 241 7.76 -5.13 -4.39
C VAL A 241 6.81 -5.77 -5.43
N ASN A 242 7.38 -6.22 -6.57
CA ASN A 242 6.71 -7.01 -7.61
C ASN A 242 5.43 -6.42 -8.22
N LYS A 243 5.36 -5.10 -8.38
CA LYS A 243 4.21 -4.44 -9.02
C LYS A 243 4.03 -4.86 -10.48
N SER A 244 5.12 -4.97 -11.23
CA SER A 244 5.09 -5.47 -12.62
C SER A 244 4.54 -6.89 -12.71
N PHE A 245 4.92 -7.76 -11.76
CA PHE A 245 4.36 -9.11 -11.65
C PHE A 245 2.84 -9.09 -11.43
N SER A 246 2.32 -8.16 -10.61
CA SER A 246 0.88 -7.99 -10.42
C SER A 246 0.16 -7.66 -11.72
N VAL A 247 0.70 -6.72 -12.51
CA VAL A 247 0.12 -6.32 -13.82
C VAL A 247 0.03 -7.50 -14.76
N LEU A 248 1.14 -8.22 -14.95
CA LEU A 248 1.18 -9.42 -15.81
C LEU A 248 0.26 -10.54 -15.30
N SER A 249 0.10 -10.66 -13.99
CA SER A 249 -0.81 -11.63 -13.37
C SER A 249 -2.28 -11.31 -13.62
N VAL A 250 -2.68 -10.03 -13.63
CA VAL A 250 -4.04 -9.61 -14.00
C VAL A 250 -4.33 -10.01 -15.45
N ILE A 251 -3.42 -9.71 -16.38
CA ILE A 251 -3.59 -10.04 -17.80
C ILE A 251 -3.71 -11.56 -17.97
N ARG A 252 -2.84 -12.33 -17.31
CA ARG A 252 -2.90 -13.79 -17.33
C ARG A 252 -4.21 -14.33 -16.74
N LYS A 253 -4.72 -13.74 -15.67
CA LYS A 253 -6.00 -14.15 -15.06
C LYS A 253 -7.16 -13.94 -16.01
N GLN A 254 -7.21 -12.84 -16.76
CA GLN A 254 -8.23 -12.62 -17.79
C GLN A 254 -8.14 -13.68 -18.89
N TYR A 255 -6.94 -13.96 -19.38
CA TYR A 255 -6.70 -15.01 -20.37
C TYR A 255 -7.20 -16.38 -19.89
N ILE A 256 -6.84 -16.82 -18.67
CA ILE A 256 -7.25 -18.12 -18.12
C ILE A 256 -8.77 -18.19 -17.96
N LYS A 257 -9.42 -17.10 -17.51
CA LYS A 257 -10.87 -17.06 -17.37
C LYS A 257 -11.59 -17.27 -18.69
N LEU A 258 -11.09 -16.67 -19.77
CA LEU A 258 -11.69 -16.75 -21.11
C LEU A 258 -11.38 -18.05 -21.84
N LEU A 259 -10.34 -18.80 -21.46
CA LEU A 259 -10.01 -20.10 -22.07
C LEU A 259 -11.16 -21.11 -21.97
N SER A 260 -11.98 -21.02 -20.92
CA SER A 260 -13.12 -21.91 -20.73
C SER A 260 -14.30 -21.64 -21.69
N GLU A 261 -14.30 -20.48 -22.37
CA GLU A 261 -15.38 -20.03 -23.23
C GLU A 261 -15.32 -20.59 -24.66
N ASN A 262 -14.29 -21.38 -24.98
CA ASN A 262 -14.08 -22.05 -26.29
C ASN A 262 -14.15 -21.10 -27.50
N VAL A 263 -13.59 -19.89 -27.35
CA VAL A 263 -13.57 -18.82 -28.35
C VAL A 263 -12.33 -18.96 -29.23
N GLU A 264 -12.41 -18.52 -30.49
CA GLU A 264 -11.26 -18.47 -31.42
C GLU A 264 -10.14 -17.57 -30.85
N SER A 265 -8.89 -18.01 -30.98
CA SER A 265 -7.72 -17.34 -30.36
C SER A 265 -7.61 -15.84 -30.65
N TYR A 266 -7.93 -15.40 -31.86
CA TYR A 266 -7.88 -13.97 -32.19
C TYR A 266 -9.00 -13.16 -31.52
N LYS A 267 -10.19 -13.75 -31.38
CA LYS A 267 -11.29 -13.10 -30.61
C LYS A 267 -10.94 -13.05 -29.15
N LEU A 268 -10.35 -14.11 -28.61
CA LEU A 268 -9.83 -14.16 -27.24
C LEU A 268 -8.84 -13.02 -26.98
N PHE A 269 -7.95 -12.73 -27.93
CA PHE A 269 -6.98 -11.64 -27.82
C PHE A 269 -7.66 -10.27 -27.68
N TYR A 270 -8.64 -9.94 -28.51
CA TYR A 270 -9.42 -8.71 -28.39
C TYR A 270 -10.24 -8.65 -27.11
N THR A 271 -10.91 -9.74 -26.75
CA THR A 271 -11.71 -9.79 -25.52
C THR A 271 -10.85 -9.55 -24.26
N ILE A 272 -9.58 -9.97 -24.25
CA ILE A 272 -8.64 -9.64 -23.15
C ILE A 272 -8.44 -8.13 -23.09
N ILE A 273 -8.21 -7.46 -24.22
CA ILE A 273 -8.03 -6.00 -24.29
C ILE A 273 -9.28 -5.29 -23.75
N ASP A 274 -10.46 -5.64 -24.25
CA ASP A 274 -11.73 -5.03 -23.84
C ASP A 274 -11.99 -5.19 -22.34
N ASN A 275 -11.82 -6.39 -21.81
CA ASN A 275 -12.01 -6.68 -20.38
C ASN A 275 -11.00 -5.91 -19.51
N LEU A 276 -9.77 -5.72 -19.97
CA LEU A 276 -8.77 -4.94 -19.25
C LEU A 276 -9.09 -3.45 -19.28
N ILE A 277 -9.58 -2.91 -20.40
CA ILE A 277 -10.06 -1.52 -20.51
C ILE A 277 -11.18 -1.27 -19.49
N GLU A 278 -12.18 -2.16 -19.46
CA GLU A 278 -13.29 -2.04 -18.51
C GLU A 278 -12.82 -2.11 -17.05
N LEU A 279 -11.93 -3.04 -16.75
CA LEU A 279 -11.35 -3.21 -15.42
C LEU A 279 -10.55 -1.98 -14.98
N ILE A 280 -9.79 -1.37 -15.88
CA ILE A 280 -9.02 -0.14 -15.60
C ILE A 280 -9.95 1.03 -15.35
N ARG A 281 -10.98 1.24 -16.18
CA ARG A 281 -11.95 2.32 -16.02
C ARG A 281 -12.71 2.26 -14.69
N ASN A 282 -12.93 1.05 -14.18
CA ASN A 282 -13.56 0.81 -12.89
C ASN A 282 -12.58 0.90 -11.70
N SER A 283 -11.28 1.09 -11.96
CA SER A 283 -10.28 1.19 -10.90
C SER A 283 -10.28 2.56 -10.22
N LYS A 284 -10.19 2.57 -8.88
CA LYS A 284 -10.12 3.81 -8.08
C LYS A 284 -8.91 4.70 -8.39
N ASN A 285 -7.85 4.13 -8.97
CA ASN A 285 -6.61 4.85 -9.28
C ASN A 285 -6.52 5.25 -10.76
N TYR A 286 -7.56 4.97 -11.54
CA TYR A 286 -7.59 5.38 -12.94
C TYR A 286 -7.75 6.90 -13.05
N ILE A 287 -6.86 7.53 -13.80
CA ILE A 287 -6.96 8.93 -14.23
C ILE A 287 -7.54 8.88 -15.65
N GLU A 288 -8.65 9.53 -15.86
CA GLU A 288 -9.34 9.52 -17.16
C GLU A 288 -8.43 10.06 -18.27
N ILE A 289 -8.27 9.27 -19.31
CA ILE A 289 -7.54 9.57 -20.54
C ILE A 289 -8.44 9.27 -21.74
N PRO A 290 -8.18 9.85 -22.93
CA PRO A 290 -8.92 9.52 -24.14
C PRO A 290 -8.97 8.01 -24.39
N TYR A 291 -10.11 7.53 -24.92
CA TYR A 291 -10.32 6.09 -25.09
C TYR A 291 -9.29 5.45 -26.03
N ASP A 292 -8.93 6.14 -27.10
CA ASP A 292 -7.92 5.72 -28.07
C ASP A 292 -6.52 5.58 -27.43
N GLU A 293 -6.14 6.51 -26.56
CA GLU A 293 -4.89 6.41 -25.77
C GLU A 293 -4.92 5.24 -24.79
N LEU A 294 -6.06 5.01 -24.15
CA LEU A 294 -6.25 3.88 -23.24
C LEU A 294 -6.13 2.55 -23.98
N ASP A 295 -6.78 2.43 -25.14
CA ASP A 295 -6.73 1.24 -25.99
C ASP A 295 -5.30 0.94 -26.44
N VAL A 296 -4.55 1.93 -26.90
CA VAL A 296 -3.12 1.80 -27.26
C VAL A 296 -2.30 1.30 -26.07
N CYS A 297 -2.44 1.93 -24.89
CA CYS A 297 -1.69 1.54 -23.70
C CYS A 297 -2.00 0.10 -23.25
N VAL A 298 -3.28 -0.29 -23.29
CA VAL A 298 -3.69 -1.67 -22.94
C VAL A 298 -3.19 -2.67 -23.97
N SER A 299 -3.27 -2.34 -25.25
CA SER A 299 -2.76 -3.19 -26.33
C SER A 299 -1.25 -3.42 -26.19
N ILE A 300 -0.46 -2.39 -25.87
CA ILE A 300 0.98 -2.54 -25.56
C ILE A 300 1.21 -3.54 -24.42
N LEU A 301 0.44 -3.47 -23.33
CA LEU A 301 0.57 -4.38 -22.19
C LEU A 301 0.19 -5.82 -22.54
N VAL A 302 -0.85 -6.01 -23.34
CA VAL A 302 -1.30 -7.36 -23.78
C VAL A 302 -0.28 -7.98 -24.73
N VAL A 303 0.25 -7.20 -25.67
CA VAL A 303 1.33 -7.65 -26.56
C VAL A 303 2.59 -8.00 -25.77
N ASP A 304 2.97 -7.19 -24.79
CA ASP A 304 4.12 -7.48 -23.93
C ASP A 304 3.89 -8.78 -23.11
N ALA A 305 2.68 -8.97 -22.57
CA ALA A 305 2.34 -10.22 -21.87
C ALA A 305 2.38 -11.46 -22.80
N PHE A 306 1.97 -11.30 -24.06
CA PHE A 306 2.09 -12.32 -25.09
C PHE A 306 3.57 -12.66 -25.35
N ILE A 307 4.41 -11.67 -25.56
CA ILE A 307 5.84 -11.84 -25.81
C ILE A 307 6.52 -12.49 -24.61
N ARG A 308 6.19 -12.08 -23.37
CA ARG A 308 6.76 -12.64 -22.10
C ARG A 308 6.20 -13.99 -21.70
N CYS A 309 5.51 -14.71 -22.56
CA CYS A 309 4.98 -16.04 -22.26
C CYS A 309 3.97 -16.08 -21.10
N LYS A 310 3.24 -15.00 -20.87
CA LYS A 310 2.21 -14.94 -19.80
C LYS A 310 0.84 -15.38 -20.28
N ILE A 311 0.56 -15.20 -21.57
CA ILE A 311 -0.67 -15.59 -22.24
C ILE A 311 -0.35 -16.34 -23.53
N PHE A 312 -1.27 -17.17 -23.98
CA PHE A 312 -1.15 -18.11 -25.10
C PHE A 312 -0.03 -19.15 -24.93
N GLU A 313 -0.13 -20.22 -25.70
CA GLU A 313 0.81 -21.31 -25.62
C GLU A 313 2.15 -20.96 -26.28
N ASN A 314 3.22 -21.54 -25.76
CA ASN A 314 4.56 -21.35 -26.31
C ASN A 314 4.95 -22.54 -27.19
N PRO A 315 5.37 -22.31 -28.45
CA PRO A 315 5.92 -23.35 -29.25
C PRO A 315 7.21 -23.88 -28.63
N GLU A 316 7.57 -25.13 -28.98
CA GLU A 316 8.78 -25.76 -28.47
C GLU A 316 10.03 -24.92 -28.79
N GLY A 317 10.90 -24.73 -27.78
CA GLY A 317 12.10 -23.91 -27.88
C GLY A 317 11.86 -22.39 -27.83
N TYR A 318 10.65 -21.94 -27.50
CA TYR A 318 10.35 -20.52 -27.29
C TYR A 318 10.85 -20.10 -25.92
N ASN A 319 12.04 -19.53 -25.86
CA ASN A 319 12.57 -18.85 -24.67
C ASN A 319 12.68 -17.37 -24.96
N TYR A 320 11.87 -16.55 -24.30
CA TYR A 320 11.98 -15.09 -24.34
C TYR A 320 12.84 -14.62 -23.17
N VAL A 321 14.00 -14.09 -23.51
CA VAL A 321 14.86 -13.36 -22.56
C VAL A 321 14.88 -11.91 -23.03
N ILE A 322 14.41 -11.00 -22.20
CA ILE A 322 14.66 -9.55 -22.36
C ILE A 322 16.06 -9.33 -21.79
N THR A 323 17.02 -9.11 -22.63
CA THR A 323 18.34 -8.63 -22.23
C THR A 323 18.30 -7.14 -21.90
#